data_1b28c5bb9eab66ccab7b9a15f9a6f348
#
_entry.id   1b28c5bb9eab66ccab7b9a15f9a6f348
#
_cell.length_a   1.000
_cell.length_b   1.000
_cell.length_c   1.000
_cell.angle_alpha   90.00
_cell.angle_beta   90.00
_cell.angle_gamma   90.00
#
_symmetry.space_group_name_H-M   'P 1'
#
loop_
_entity.id
_entity.type
_entity.pdbx_description
1 polymer ?
#
loop_
_entity_poly.entity_id
_entity_poly.type
_entity_poly.pdbx_seq_one_letter_code
_entity_poly.pdbx_strand_id
1 'polypeptide(L)'
;MSDQKSSIERDILQGYVVNVEFDGLYVPATMQNLMIRDYAKRNGLKLRISVGEYCFPGCTLQLDNIVKKLPEVEGIAMCSMFMLPKDDTKRQQLYDKVIAAAAALHLLLENIVVRSAEDAERVEEILYLNRMIRGAPQHIPKDILPSCHEIDSFT
;
A
#
# COMPACT_ATOMS: atom_id res chain seq x y z
N MET A 1 -41.50 5.35 13.09
CA MET A 1 -40.86 5.10 11.76
C MET A 1 -39.36 4.98 11.99
N SER A 2 -38.91 3.78 12.09
CA SER A 2 -37.48 3.48 12.28
C SER A 2 -36.81 3.53 10.91
N ASP A 3 -35.97 4.52 10.70
CA ASP A 3 -35.04 4.55 9.59
C ASP A 3 -34.05 3.38 9.74
N GLN A 4 -34.42 2.23 9.19
CA GLN A 4 -33.46 1.21 8.84
C GLN A 4 -32.64 1.76 7.66
N LYS A 5 -31.61 2.53 7.99
CA LYS A 5 -30.49 2.76 7.11
C LYS A 5 -29.88 1.39 6.85
N SER A 6 -30.33 0.72 5.78
CA SER A 6 -29.71 -0.50 5.30
C SER A 6 -28.27 -0.15 4.98
N SER A 7 -27.37 -0.52 5.87
CA SER A 7 -25.96 -0.54 5.57
C SER A 7 -25.81 -1.52 4.40
N ILE A 8 -25.64 -0.99 3.21
CA ILE A 8 -25.26 -1.79 2.05
C ILE A 8 -23.95 -2.45 2.46
N GLU A 9 -24.02 -3.73 2.75
CA GLU A 9 -22.85 -4.52 3.10
C GLU A 9 -21.98 -4.60 1.86
N ARG A 10 -20.95 -3.78 1.83
CA ARG A 10 -19.98 -3.73 0.73
C ARG A 10 -18.99 -4.87 0.92
N ASP A 11 -19.13 -5.91 0.13
CA ASP A 11 -18.33 -7.13 0.18
C ASP A 11 -17.36 -7.28 -1.01
N ILE A 12 -17.24 -6.23 -1.83
CA ILE A 12 -16.45 -6.24 -3.05
C ILE A 12 -15.13 -5.53 -2.84
N LEU A 13 -14.03 -6.23 -3.10
CA LEU A 13 -12.67 -5.69 -3.10
C LEU A 13 -12.27 -5.32 -4.53
N GLN A 14 -11.79 -4.10 -4.74
CA GLN A 14 -11.24 -3.66 -6.01
C GLN A 14 -9.74 -3.86 -6.04
N GLY A 15 -9.26 -4.70 -6.94
CA GLY A 15 -7.83 -4.87 -7.17
C GLY A 15 -7.22 -3.73 -8.00
N TYR A 16 -6.01 -3.33 -7.68
CA TYR A 16 -5.19 -2.38 -8.41
C TYR A 16 -3.78 -2.94 -8.58
N VAL A 17 -3.30 -2.99 -9.81
CA VAL A 17 -1.99 -3.56 -10.17
C VAL A 17 -1.21 -2.60 -11.05
N VAL A 18 0.12 -2.70 -11.02
CA VAL A 18 1.03 -1.90 -11.83
C VAL A 18 2.02 -2.78 -12.57
N ASN A 19 2.50 -2.32 -13.73
CA ASN A 19 3.53 -2.98 -14.54
C ASN A 19 4.83 -2.17 -14.56
N VAL A 20 5.12 -1.47 -13.47
CA VAL A 20 6.35 -0.70 -13.28
C VAL A 20 7.00 -1.13 -11.96
N GLU A 21 8.29 -0.84 -11.82
CA GLU A 21 8.96 -1.03 -10.53
C GLU A 21 8.39 -0.09 -9.47
N PHE A 22 8.28 -0.58 -8.25
CA PHE A 22 7.98 0.20 -7.08
C PHE A 22 9.00 -0.12 -5.98
N ASP A 23 9.66 0.89 -5.49
CA ASP A 23 10.72 0.77 -4.47
C ASP A 23 11.86 -0.19 -4.84
N GLY A 24 12.23 -0.23 -6.13
CA GLY A 24 13.24 -1.14 -6.65
C GLY A 24 12.79 -2.60 -6.78
N LEU A 25 11.51 -2.88 -6.56
CA LEU A 25 10.91 -4.19 -6.69
C LEU A 25 10.01 -4.25 -7.93
N TYR A 26 10.17 -5.29 -8.73
CA TYR A 26 9.25 -5.61 -9.82
C TYR A 26 8.48 -6.88 -9.48
N VAL A 27 7.16 -6.77 -9.41
CA VAL A 27 6.25 -7.90 -9.24
C VAL A 27 5.36 -7.98 -10.48
N PRO A 28 5.40 -9.06 -11.25
CA PRO A 28 4.51 -9.23 -12.40
C PRO A 28 3.03 -9.05 -12.02
N ALA A 29 2.24 -8.43 -12.89
CA ALA A 29 0.82 -8.19 -12.63
C ALA A 29 0.04 -9.48 -12.33
N THR A 30 0.43 -10.60 -12.94
CA THR A 30 -0.15 -11.93 -12.65
C THR A 30 0.07 -12.34 -11.19
N MET A 31 1.25 -12.09 -10.64
CA MET A 31 1.56 -12.38 -9.24
C MET A 31 0.82 -11.42 -8.30
N GLN A 32 0.75 -10.14 -8.64
CA GLN A 32 -0.06 -9.19 -7.88
C GLN A 32 -1.52 -9.64 -7.82
N ASN A 33 -2.09 -10.06 -8.94
CA ASN A 33 -3.45 -10.58 -9.02
C ASN A 33 -3.67 -11.84 -8.18
N LEU A 34 -2.70 -12.76 -8.16
CA LEU A 34 -2.76 -13.95 -7.31
C LEU A 34 -2.79 -13.58 -5.82
N MET A 35 -1.95 -12.65 -5.41
CA MET A 35 -1.90 -12.15 -4.03
C MET A 35 -3.23 -11.50 -3.63
N ILE A 36 -3.78 -10.65 -4.47
CA ILE A 36 -5.05 -9.96 -4.22
C ILE A 36 -6.21 -10.98 -4.15
N ARG A 37 -6.22 -11.95 -5.05
CA ARG A 37 -7.25 -13.01 -5.06
C ARG A 37 -7.21 -13.85 -3.79
N ASP A 38 -6.03 -14.28 -3.38
CA ASP A 38 -5.85 -15.06 -2.15
C ASP A 38 -6.26 -14.23 -0.93
N TYR A 39 -5.87 -12.97 -0.88
CA TYR A 39 -6.27 -12.04 0.18
C TYR A 39 -7.79 -11.88 0.26
N ALA A 40 -8.46 -11.64 -0.86
CA ALA A 40 -9.90 -11.51 -0.92
C ALA A 40 -10.60 -12.77 -0.41
N LYS A 41 -10.15 -13.94 -0.88
CA LYS A 41 -10.69 -15.24 -0.47
C LYS A 41 -10.55 -15.46 1.05
N ARG A 42 -9.38 -15.19 1.61
CA ARG A 42 -9.13 -15.35 3.06
C ARG A 42 -9.98 -14.41 3.91
N ASN A 43 -10.36 -13.26 3.38
CA ASN A 43 -11.17 -12.27 4.09
C ASN A 43 -12.66 -12.33 3.73
N GLY A 44 -13.11 -13.34 2.99
CA GLY A 44 -14.51 -13.51 2.62
C GLY A 44 -15.05 -12.42 1.68
N LEU A 45 -14.17 -11.76 0.93
CA LEU A 45 -14.52 -10.69 0.01
C LEU A 45 -14.61 -11.21 -1.42
N LYS A 46 -15.55 -10.63 -2.19
CA LYS A 46 -15.64 -10.84 -3.63
C LYS A 46 -14.64 -9.93 -4.33
N LEU A 47 -13.89 -10.46 -5.27
CA LEU A 47 -12.93 -9.68 -6.03
C LEU A 47 -13.56 -9.14 -7.32
N ARG A 48 -13.55 -7.82 -7.48
CA ARG A 48 -13.74 -7.17 -8.77
C ARG A 48 -12.45 -7.30 -9.58
N ILE A 49 -12.57 -7.49 -10.89
CA ILE A 49 -11.42 -7.58 -11.79
C ILE A 49 -10.47 -6.42 -11.52
N SER A 50 -9.20 -6.76 -11.32
CA SER A 50 -8.17 -5.77 -11.05
C SER A 50 -7.97 -4.81 -12.22
N VAL A 51 -7.79 -3.55 -11.91
CA VAL A 51 -7.47 -2.51 -12.89
C VAL A 51 -5.97 -2.29 -12.88
N GLY A 52 -5.37 -2.38 -14.07
CA GLY A 52 -3.95 -2.12 -14.28
C GLY A 52 -3.69 -0.65 -14.62
N GLU A 53 -2.70 -0.06 -13.97
CA GLU A 53 -2.26 1.29 -14.29
C GLU A 53 -1.49 1.31 -15.61
N TYR A 54 -1.46 2.47 -16.27
CA TYR A 54 -0.63 2.66 -17.44
C TYR A 54 0.87 2.61 -17.10
N CYS A 55 1.68 2.12 -18.03
CA CYS A 55 3.13 1.90 -17.83
C CYS A 55 3.97 3.17 -17.84
N PHE A 56 3.42 4.30 -17.46
CA PHE A 56 4.16 5.55 -17.33
C PHE A 56 4.62 5.75 -15.89
N PRO A 57 5.88 6.12 -15.65
CA PRO A 57 6.34 6.42 -14.31
C PRO A 57 5.46 7.50 -13.64
N GLY A 58 4.96 7.22 -12.43
CA GLY A 58 4.14 8.14 -11.67
C GLY A 58 2.70 8.31 -12.16
N CYS A 59 2.24 7.51 -13.13
CA CYS A 59 0.86 7.54 -13.59
C CYS A 59 -0.10 7.01 -12.52
N THR A 60 -1.19 7.73 -12.28
CA THR A 60 -2.25 7.37 -11.31
C THR A 60 -3.65 7.51 -11.91
N LEU A 61 -3.77 7.53 -13.23
CA LEU A 61 -5.05 7.77 -13.90
C LEU A 61 -6.09 6.71 -13.58
N GLN A 62 -5.68 5.43 -13.57
CA GLN A 62 -6.59 4.33 -13.25
C GLN A 62 -6.91 4.28 -11.76
N LEU A 63 -5.95 4.62 -10.91
CA LEU A 63 -6.21 4.76 -9.47
C LEU A 63 -7.24 5.86 -9.21
N ASP A 64 -7.14 7.00 -9.87
CA ASP A 64 -8.11 8.09 -9.76
C ASP A 64 -9.52 7.65 -10.21
N ASN A 65 -9.61 6.82 -11.26
CA ASN A 65 -10.87 6.25 -11.72
C ASN A 65 -11.48 5.27 -10.71
N ILE A 66 -10.66 4.46 -10.07
CA ILE A 66 -11.09 3.55 -8.99
C ILE A 66 -11.63 4.35 -7.80
N VAL A 67 -10.95 5.41 -7.43
CA VAL A 67 -11.32 6.28 -6.30
C VAL A 67 -12.72 6.88 -6.47
N LYS A 68 -13.11 7.20 -7.70
CA LYS A 68 -14.46 7.69 -8.01
C LYS A 68 -15.56 6.66 -7.71
N LYS A 69 -15.21 5.38 -7.67
CA LYS A 69 -16.13 4.26 -7.43
C LYS A 69 -16.03 3.69 -6.00
N LEU A 70 -15.32 4.35 -5.11
CA LEU A 70 -15.17 3.90 -3.71
C LEU A 70 -16.48 3.59 -2.99
N PRO A 71 -17.59 4.33 -3.20
CA PRO A 71 -18.85 3.99 -2.55
C PRO A 71 -19.41 2.61 -2.93
N GLU A 72 -18.96 2.03 -4.03
CA GLU A 72 -19.44 0.72 -4.54
C GLU A 72 -18.67 -0.47 -3.97
N VAL A 73 -17.53 -0.24 -3.31
CA VAL A 73 -16.60 -1.29 -2.88
C VAL A 73 -16.31 -1.20 -1.40
N GLU A 74 -15.88 -2.32 -0.82
CA GLU A 74 -15.36 -2.38 0.55
C GLU A 74 -14.03 -1.61 0.63
N GLY A 75 -13.19 -1.75 -0.38
CA GLY A 75 -11.91 -1.09 -0.42
C GLY A 75 -11.14 -1.39 -1.69
N ILE A 76 -9.93 -0.86 -1.72
CA ILE A 76 -8.93 -1.07 -2.78
C ILE A 76 -7.83 -1.94 -2.21
N ALA A 77 -7.42 -2.97 -2.97
CA ALA A 77 -6.26 -3.78 -2.62
C ALA A 77 -5.12 -3.56 -3.62
N MET A 78 -3.94 -3.33 -3.09
CA MET A 78 -2.70 -3.25 -3.85
C MET A 78 -1.59 -4.05 -3.18
N CYS A 79 -0.63 -4.50 -3.97
CA CYS A 79 0.44 -5.38 -3.52
C CYS A 79 1.29 -4.75 -2.41
N SER A 80 1.61 -3.44 -2.51
CA SER A 80 2.51 -2.76 -1.59
C SER A 80 2.17 -1.28 -1.43
N MET A 81 2.50 -0.71 -0.27
CA MET A 81 2.41 0.73 -0.02
C MET A 81 3.28 1.55 -0.99
N PHE A 82 4.33 0.97 -1.54
CA PHE A 82 5.20 1.65 -2.51
C PHE A 82 4.56 1.85 -3.88
N MET A 83 3.37 1.28 -4.10
CA MET A 83 2.53 1.55 -5.26
C MET A 83 1.67 2.81 -5.08
N LEU A 84 1.62 3.38 -3.89
CA LEU A 84 0.92 4.65 -3.63
C LEU A 84 1.55 5.81 -4.42
N PRO A 85 0.78 6.87 -4.71
CA PRO A 85 1.32 8.06 -5.36
C PRO A 85 2.56 8.58 -4.62
N LYS A 86 3.60 8.95 -5.36
CA LYS A 86 4.83 9.51 -4.78
C LYS A 86 4.66 10.94 -4.30
N ASP A 87 3.74 11.67 -4.90
CA ASP A 87 3.38 13.02 -4.48
C ASP A 87 2.62 12.97 -3.15
N ASP A 88 3.13 13.66 -2.15
CA ASP A 88 2.57 13.65 -0.79
C ASP A 88 1.14 14.19 -0.75
N THR A 89 0.85 15.22 -1.54
CA THR A 89 -0.49 15.82 -1.64
C THR A 89 -1.49 14.86 -2.25
N LYS A 90 -1.12 14.21 -3.35
CA LYS A 90 -1.98 13.20 -4.00
C LYS A 90 -2.24 12.01 -3.08
N ARG A 91 -1.22 11.59 -2.35
CA ARG A 91 -1.35 10.48 -1.42
C ARG A 91 -2.28 10.85 -0.26
N GLN A 92 -2.15 12.04 0.29
CA GLN A 92 -3.07 12.53 1.34
C GLN A 92 -4.51 12.61 0.82
N GLN A 93 -4.72 13.12 -0.38
CA GLN A 93 -6.04 13.15 -1.01
C GLN A 93 -6.64 11.76 -1.18
N LEU A 94 -5.83 10.75 -1.52
CA LEU A 94 -6.28 9.36 -1.60
C LEU A 94 -6.77 8.86 -0.25
N TYR A 95 -6.01 9.08 0.83
CA TYR A 95 -6.44 8.70 2.18
C TYR A 95 -7.75 9.38 2.57
N ASP A 96 -7.85 10.67 2.34
CA ASP A 96 -9.03 11.46 2.69
C ASP A 96 -10.29 10.93 1.97
N LYS A 97 -10.16 10.58 0.69
CA LYS A 97 -11.26 10.03 -0.11
C LYS A 97 -11.66 8.62 0.35
N VAL A 98 -10.68 7.78 0.68
CA VAL A 98 -10.92 6.42 1.21
C VAL A 98 -11.66 6.50 2.54
N ILE A 99 -11.21 7.35 3.45
CA ILE A 99 -11.81 7.53 4.76
C ILE A 99 -13.22 8.14 4.64
N ALA A 100 -13.40 9.16 3.81
CA ALA A 100 -14.69 9.81 3.58
C ALA A 100 -15.72 8.85 2.99
N ALA A 101 -15.31 7.91 2.16
CA ALA A 101 -16.18 6.87 1.59
C ALA A 101 -16.44 5.70 2.56
N ALA A 102 -15.89 5.74 3.77
CA ALA A 102 -15.91 4.61 4.71
C ALA A 102 -15.42 3.30 4.06
N ALA A 103 -14.46 3.42 3.15
CA ALA A 103 -13.79 2.31 2.49
C ALA A 103 -12.45 1.98 3.18
N ALA A 104 -11.74 0.99 2.67
CA ALA A 104 -10.43 0.60 3.16
C ALA A 104 -9.40 0.59 2.03
N LEU A 105 -8.14 0.81 2.39
CA LEU A 105 -7.01 0.63 1.51
C LEU A 105 -6.15 -0.50 2.08
N HIS A 106 -6.10 -1.62 1.35
CA HIS A 106 -5.38 -2.82 1.77
C HIS A 106 -4.00 -2.86 1.10
N LEU A 107 -2.96 -2.84 1.92
CA LEU A 107 -1.56 -2.91 1.52
C LEU A 107 -1.03 -4.28 1.90
N LEU A 108 -0.94 -5.18 0.92
CA LEU A 108 -0.83 -6.62 1.18
C LEU A 108 0.51 -7.03 1.76
N LEU A 109 1.62 -6.59 1.16
CA LEU A 109 2.96 -6.99 1.60
C LEU A 109 3.29 -6.49 3.00
N GLU A 110 2.82 -5.32 3.34
CA GLU A 110 3.04 -4.72 4.66
C GLU A 110 2.00 -5.16 5.69
N ASN A 111 0.95 -5.84 5.22
CA ASN A 111 -0.17 -6.27 6.07
C ASN A 111 -0.81 -5.09 6.84
N ILE A 112 -1.03 -3.99 6.13
CA ILE A 112 -1.64 -2.77 6.67
C ILE A 112 -2.98 -2.53 5.96
N VAL A 113 -3.98 -2.17 6.73
CA VAL A 113 -5.28 -1.71 6.25
C VAL A 113 -5.52 -0.29 6.72
N VAL A 114 -5.70 0.63 5.80
CA VAL A 114 -5.96 2.04 6.11
C VAL A 114 -7.47 2.27 6.10
N ARG A 115 -8.02 2.59 7.26
CA ARG A 115 -9.45 2.93 7.46
C ARG A 115 -9.64 4.28 8.15
N SER A 116 -8.57 4.79 8.78
CA SER A 116 -8.60 6.01 9.57
C SER A 116 -7.39 6.90 9.30
N ALA A 117 -7.45 8.15 9.77
CA ALA A 117 -6.31 9.06 9.69
C ALA A 117 -5.07 8.52 10.44
N GLU A 118 -5.28 7.83 11.56
CA GLU A 118 -4.21 7.20 12.34
C GLU A 118 -3.50 6.10 11.53
N ASP A 119 -4.25 5.27 10.81
CA ASP A 119 -3.67 4.25 9.92
C ASP A 119 -2.84 4.90 8.81
N ALA A 120 -3.35 5.99 8.23
CA ALA A 120 -2.63 6.75 7.21
C ALA A 120 -1.31 7.34 7.74
N GLU A 121 -1.30 7.85 8.96
CA GLU A 121 -0.08 8.35 9.61
C GLU A 121 0.97 7.25 9.77
N ARG A 122 0.57 6.04 10.13
CA ARG A 122 1.48 4.88 10.20
C ARG A 122 2.14 4.58 8.85
N VAL A 123 1.38 4.63 7.78
CA VAL A 123 1.93 4.45 6.43
C VAL A 123 2.93 5.55 6.10
N GLU A 124 2.60 6.80 6.40
CA GLU A 124 3.48 7.94 6.15
C GLU A 124 4.78 7.86 6.95
N GLU A 125 4.73 7.42 8.20
CA GLU A 125 5.92 7.18 9.01
C GLU A 125 6.85 6.14 8.38
N ILE A 126 6.29 5.02 7.90
CA ILE A 126 7.08 3.96 7.25
C ILE A 126 7.71 4.49 5.95
N LEU A 127 6.94 5.20 5.13
CA LEU A 127 7.45 5.81 3.90
C LEU A 127 8.57 6.82 4.18
N TYR A 128 8.41 7.63 5.22
CA TYR A 128 9.42 8.58 5.66
C TYR A 128 10.71 7.87 6.12
N LEU A 129 10.59 6.87 6.98
CA LEU A 129 11.74 6.07 7.45
C LEU A 129 12.46 5.37 6.31
N ASN A 130 11.72 4.80 5.37
CA ASN A 130 12.31 4.15 4.19
C ASN A 130 13.11 5.15 3.34
N ARG A 131 12.61 6.36 3.17
CA ARG A 131 13.30 7.44 2.45
C ARG A 131 14.59 7.85 3.16
N MET A 132 14.56 7.94 4.49
CA MET A 132 15.74 8.25 5.29
C MET A 132 16.80 7.15 5.21
N ILE A 133 16.41 5.90 5.32
CA ILE A 133 17.33 4.75 5.22
C ILE A 133 18.03 4.71 3.85
N ARG A 134 17.31 5.01 2.78
CA ARG A 134 17.88 5.07 1.43
C ARG A 134 18.87 6.21 1.25
N GLY A 135 18.70 7.31 1.96
CA GLY A 135 19.64 8.43 1.99
C GLY A 135 20.81 8.24 2.95
N ALA A 136 20.81 7.19 3.78
CA ALA A 136 21.87 6.92 4.71
C ALA A 136 23.13 6.39 4.01
N PRO A 137 24.34 6.68 4.54
CA PRO A 137 25.57 6.11 4.00
C PRO A 137 25.54 4.59 4.00
N GLN A 138 25.78 3.98 2.84
CA GLN A 138 25.76 2.51 2.69
C GLN A 138 27.03 1.85 3.22
N HIS A 139 28.04 2.61 3.60
CA HIS A 139 29.28 2.11 4.16
C HIS A 139 29.53 2.68 5.56
N ILE A 140 29.71 1.77 6.51
CA ILE A 140 30.23 2.14 7.82
C ILE A 140 31.72 2.46 7.60
N PRO A 141 32.20 3.67 7.93
CA PRO A 141 33.63 3.98 7.87
C PRO A 141 34.42 2.95 8.66
N LYS A 142 35.52 2.44 8.08
CA LYS A 142 36.34 1.38 8.70
C LYS A 142 36.91 1.76 10.05
N ASP A 143 37.08 3.04 10.30
CA ASP A 143 37.54 3.63 11.54
C ASP A 143 36.51 3.57 12.71
N ILE A 144 35.25 3.27 12.40
CA ILE A 144 34.18 3.07 13.41
C ILE A 144 33.98 1.59 13.73
N LEU A 145 34.48 0.68 12.87
CA LEU A 145 34.37 -0.73 13.12
C LEU A 145 35.43 -1.18 14.15
N PRO A 146 35.02 -1.85 15.26
CA PRO A 146 35.99 -2.44 16.16
C PRO A 146 36.86 -3.43 15.36
N SER A 147 38.17 -3.41 15.60
CA SER A 147 39.07 -4.35 14.97
C SER A 147 38.69 -5.78 15.36
N CYS A 148 38.71 -6.71 14.40
CA CYS A 148 38.28 -8.10 14.62
C CYS A 148 39.05 -8.78 15.77
N HIS A 149 40.14 -8.21 16.26
CA HIS A 149 40.90 -8.71 17.40
C HIS A 149 40.26 -8.45 18.77
N GLU A 150 39.28 -7.54 18.84
CA GLU A 150 38.59 -7.25 20.12
C GLU A 150 37.39 -8.18 20.37
N ILE A 151 36.97 -8.96 19.35
CA ILE A 151 35.81 -9.87 19.49
C ILE A 151 36.21 -11.20 20.12
N ASP A 152 37.49 -11.59 20.03
CA ASP A 152 38.00 -12.86 20.60
C ASP A 152 38.19 -12.83 22.13
N SER A 153 38.02 -11.68 22.77
CA SER A 153 38.18 -11.54 24.21
C SER A 153 36.89 -11.76 25.04
N PHE A 154 35.77 -12.13 24.39
CA PHE A 154 34.49 -12.42 25.03
C PHE A 154 34.08 -13.89 24.99
N THR A 155 35.02 -14.80 24.82
CA THR A 155 34.80 -16.25 25.02
C THR A 155 35.32 -16.71 26.38
#